data_cb749775a27a58ccc8dc00ba919b5183
#
_entry.id   cb749775a27a58ccc8dc00ba919b5183
#
_cell.length_a   1.000
_cell.length_b   1.000
_cell.length_c   1.000
_cell.angle_alpha   90.00
_cell.angle_beta   90.00
_cell.angle_gamma   90.00
#
_symmetry.space_group_name_H-M   'P 1'
#
loop_
_entity.id
_entity.type
_entity.pdbx_description
1 polymer ?
#
loop_
_entity_poly.entity_id
_entity_poly.type
_entity_poly.pdbx_seq_one_letter_code
_entity_poly.pdbx_strand_id
1 'polypeptide(L)'
;MRNKLYLMCGKMASGKSTLSKKLAEENNAILLSEDEILKKLYPDEIITIEDYIKYSSRLKNMLREHIIELLKKENSVVLDFPANTINQREWFKKIIEEANVEHEMFYVKRSDEICKNQLKKRNENLSKDEPLIDEATFDAITKYFQEPNDNEDFNIIYC
;
A
#
# COMPACT_ATOMS: atom_id res chain seq x y z
N MET A 1 -0.45 24.84 -6.47
CA MET A 1 0.34 23.61 -6.38
C MET A 1 -0.38 22.48 -7.11
N ARG A 2 0.37 21.68 -7.84
CA ARG A 2 -0.22 20.55 -8.55
C ARG A 2 -0.51 19.41 -7.58
N ASN A 3 -1.64 18.77 -7.77
CA ASN A 3 -1.98 17.55 -7.04
C ASN A 3 -1.08 16.39 -7.45
N LYS A 4 -0.95 15.43 -6.57
CA LYS A 4 -0.08 14.26 -6.78
C LYS A 4 -0.75 12.98 -6.28
N LEU A 5 -0.29 11.87 -6.84
CA LEU A 5 -0.57 10.54 -6.32
C LEU A 5 0.66 10.06 -5.53
N TYR A 6 0.44 9.68 -4.29
CA TYR A 6 1.49 9.15 -3.41
C TYR A 6 1.29 7.65 -3.24
N LEU A 7 2.35 6.90 -3.47
CA LEU A 7 2.37 5.44 -3.40
C LEU A 7 3.35 4.98 -2.32
N MET A 8 3.03 3.84 -1.71
CA MET A 8 3.84 3.23 -0.66
C MET A 8 4.39 1.90 -1.13
N CYS A 9 5.69 1.72 -1.04
CA CYS A 9 6.37 0.45 -1.31
C CYS A 9 7.22 0.06 -0.10
N GLY A 10 7.24 -1.20 0.24
CA GLY A 10 8.03 -1.73 1.35
C GLY A 10 7.42 -3.00 1.90
N LYS A 11 8.24 -3.77 2.58
CA LYS A 11 7.84 -5.03 3.19
C LYS A 11 6.83 -4.81 4.31
N MET A 12 6.15 -5.88 4.71
CA MET A 12 5.26 -5.88 5.86
C MET A 12 5.97 -5.34 7.10
N ALA A 13 5.26 -4.53 7.90
CA ALA A 13 5.76 -3.92 9.13
C ALA A 13 6.96 -2.98 8.92
N SER A 14 7.16 -2.44 7.73
CA SER A 14 8.23 -1.46 7.47
C SER A 14 7.89 -0.03 7.90
N GLY A 15 6.63 0.26 8.23
CA GLY A 15 6.19 1.58 8.65
C GLY A 15 5.41 2.37 7.59
N LYS A 16 4.96 1.73 6.54
CA LYS A 16 4.23 2.38 5.45
C LYS A 16 2.95 3.08 5.89
N SER A 17 2.16 2.45 6.76
CA SER A 17 0.88 3.02 7.20
C SER A 17 1.05 4.29 8.00
N THR A 18 2.09 4.37 8.84
CA THR A 18 2.41 5.58 9.59
C THR A 18 2.83 6.71 8.65
N LEU A 19 3.66 6.38 7.66
CA LEU A 19 4.11 7.35 6.66
C LEU A 19 2.94 7.85 5.81
N SER A 20 2.05 6.96 5.39
CA SER A 20 0.91 7.34 4.56
C SER A 20 -0.04 8.32 5.26
N LYS A 21 -0.29 8.14 6.55
CA LYS A 21 -1.08 9.07 7.36
C LYS A 21 -0.42 10.45 7.43
N LYS A 22 0.89 10.46 7.68
CA LYS A 22 1.67 11.70 7.73
C LYS A 22 1.62 12.45 6.39
N LEU A 23 1.85 11.75 5.29
CA LEU A 23 1.79 12.34 3.95
C LEU A 23 0.41 12.92 3.63
N ALA A 24 -0.65 12.21 4.02
CA ALA A 24 -2.00 12.68 3.80
C ALA A 24 -2.29 13.99 4.56
N GLU A 25 -1.86 14.07 5.81
CA GLU A 25 -2.01 15.28 6.62
C GLU A 25 -1.19 16.45 6.06
N GLU A 26 0.09 16.23 5.80
CA GLU A 26 1.01 17.28 5.32
C GLU A 26 0.64 17.84 3.94
N ASN A 27 0.02 17.03 3.09
CA ASN A 27 -0.29 17.41 1.72
C ASN A 27 -1.79 17.65 1.48
N ASN A 28 -2.59 17.63 2.54
CA ASN A 28 -4.05 17.74 2.44
C ASN A 28 -4.61 16.76 1.41
N ALA A 29 -4.15 15.51 1.47
CA ALA A 29 -4.48 14.47 0.52
C ALA A 29 -5.51 13.50 1.09
N ILE A 30 -6.26 12.88 0.20
CA ILE A 30 -7.23 11.84 0.57
C ILE A 30 -6.48 10.53 0.76
N LEU A 31 -6.57 9.94 1.94
CA LEU A 31 -5.95 8.66 2.25
C LEU A 31 -6.91 7.51 1.99
N LEU A 32 -6.48 6.56 1.16
CA LEU A 32 -7.17 5.31 0.96
C LEU A 32 -6.27 4.17 1.42
N SER A 33 -6.69 3.42 2.42
CA SER A 33 -5.96 2.28 2.97
C SER A 33 -6.68 0.99 2.62
N GLU A 34 -6.04 0.13 1.83
CA GLU A 34 -6.61 -1.15 1.44
C GLU A 34 -6.98 -2.00 2.65
N ASP A 35 -6.07 -2.09 3.62
CA ASP A 35 -6.25 -2.89 4.82
C ASP A 35 -7.48 -2.47 5.63
N GLU A 36 -7.62 -1.17 5.85
CA GLU A 36 -8.76 -0.63 6.60
C GLU A 36 -10.08 -0.82 5.86
N ILE A 37 -10.06 -0.63 4.54
CA ILE A 37 -11.26 -0.81 3.72
C ILE A 37 -11.69 -2.28 3.71
N LEU A 38 -10.75 -3.19 3.50
CA LEU A 38 -11.04 -4.62 3.47
C LEU A 38 -11.56 -5.13 4.82
N LYS A 39 -11.02 -4.64 5.92
CA LYS A 39 -11.51 -5.00 7.27
C LYS A 39 -12.95 -4.55 7.50
N LYS A 40 -13.31 -3.38 6.98
CA LYS A 40 -14.68 -2.85 7.12
C LYS A 40 -15.68 -3.55 6.20
N LEU A 41 -15.27 -3.88 4.98
CA LEU A 41 -16.15 -4.53 4.01
C LEU A 41 -16.31 -6.03 4.25
N TYR A 42 -15.25 -6.68 4.70
CA TYR A 42 -15.19 -8.14 4.83
C TYR A 42 -14.65 -8.54 6.21
N PRO A 43 -15.33 -8.16 7.31
CA PRO A 43 -14.87 -8.53 8.65
C PRO A 43 -14.84 -10.05 8.81
N ASP A 44 -13.70 -10.58 9.26
CA ASP A 44 -13.46 -12.01 9.50
C ASP A 44 -13.61 -12.93 8.27
N GLU A 45 -13.68 -12.37 7.06
CA GLU A 45 -13.84 -13.16 5.83
C GLU A 45 -12.55 -13.41 5.08
N ILE A 46 -11.50 -12.63 5.36
CA ILE A 46 -10.20 -12.80 4.71
C ILE A 46 -9.30 -13.64 5.61
N ILE A 47 -9.19 -14.92 5.31
CA ILE A 47 -8.47 -15.91 6.13
C ILE A 47 -7.23 -16.39 5.40
N THR A 48 -7.32 -16.60 4.07
CA THR A 48 -6.25 -17.15 3.25
C THR A 48 -5.67 -16.07 2.31
N ILE A 49 -4.52 -16.38 1.71
CA ILE A 49 -3.91 -15.52 0.69
C ILE A 49 -4.84 -15.42 -0.53
N GLU A 50 -5.49 -16.52 -0.90
CA GLU A 50 -6.46 -16.55 -2.00
C GLU A 50 -7.65 -15.64 -1.72
N ASP A 51 -8.15 -15.61 -0.50
CA ASP A 51 -9.20 -14.68 -0.08
C ASP A 51 -8.75 -13.23 -0.26
N TYR A 52 -7.54 -12.92 0.21
CA TYR A 52 -6.96 -11.59 0.08
C TYR A 52 -6.87 -11.16 -1.39
N ILE A 53 -6.32 -12.01 -2.25
CA ILE A 53 -6.19 -11.72 -3.69
C ILE A 53 -7.55 -11.46 -4.32
N LYS A 54 -8.54 -12.28 -4.00
CA LYS A 54 -9.92 -12.14 -4.50
C LYS A 54 -10.54 -10.80 -4.12
N TYR A 55 -10.52 -10.47 -2.84
CA TYR A 55 -11.17 -9.26 -2.34
C TYR A 55 -10.38 -8.00 -2.68
N SER A 56 -9.05 -8.06 -2.66
CA SER A 56 -8.19 -6.97 -3.10
C SER A 56 -8.43 -6.64 -4.58
N SER A 57 -8.54 -7.65 -5.43
CA SER A 57 -8.82 -7.48 -6.85
C SER A 57 -10.16 -6.77 -7.08
N ARG A 58 -11.20 -7.19 -6.36
CA ARG A 58 -12.52 -6.55 -6.44
C ARG A 58 -12.49 -5.09 -5.99
N LEU A 59 -11.81 -4.83 -4.89
CA LEU A 59 -11.66 -3.47 -4.37
C LEU A 59 -10.92 -2.58 -5.36
N LYS A 60 -9.83 -3.05 -5.91
CA LYS A 60 -9.04 -2.30 -6.90
C LYS A 60 -9.84 -1.98 -8.15
N ASN A 61 -10.61 -2.95 -8.65
CA ASN A 61 -11.45 -2.74 -9.84
C ASN A 61 -12.50 -1.65 -9.57
N MET A 62 -13.10 -1.65 -8.41
CA MET A 62 -14.09 -0.64 -8.03
C MET A 62 -13.47 0.75 -7.80
N LEU A 63 -12.34 0.80 -7.11
CA LEU A 63 -11.71 2.08 -6.73
C LEU A 63 -10.95 2.76 -7.88
N ARG A 64 -10.53 2.02 -8.88
CA ARG A 64 -9.70 2.56 -9.96
C ARG A 64 -10.28 3.82 -10.58
N GLU A 65 -11.50 3.76 -11.03
CA GLU A 65 -12.17 4.91 -11.66
C GLU A 65 -12.39 6.05 -10.68
N HIS A 66 -12.72 5.72 -9.44
CA HIS A 66 -12.91 6.72 -8.40
C HIS A 66 -11.62 7.48 -8.09
N ILE A 67 -10.50 6.78 -7.99
CA ILE A 67 -9.18 7.40 -7.77
C ILE A 67 -8.82 8.32 -8.94
N ILE A 68 -9.03 7.86 -10.16
CA ILE A 68 -8.77 8.67 -11.35
C ILE A 68 -9.62 9.94 -11.35
N GLU A 69 -10.89 9.84 -10.99
CA GLU A 69 -11.80 10.97 -10.86
C GLU A 69 -11.30 11.99 -9.81
N LEU A 70 -10.91 11.49 -8.64
CA LEU A 70 -10.36 12.35 -7.58
C LEU A 70 -9.14 13.13 -8.07
N LEU A 71 -8.23 12.45 -8.76
CA LEU A 71 -7.01 13.06 -9.30
C LEU A 71 -7.32 14.08 -10.39
N LYS A 72 -8.24 13.77 -11.28
CA LYS A 72 -8.67 14.70 -12.34
C LYS A 72 -9.36 15.95 -11.80
N LYS A 73 -9.98 15.84 -10.62
CA LYS A 73 -10.61 16.96 -9.93
C LYS A 73 -9.65 17.66 -8.95
N GLU A 74 -8.37 17.55 -9.22
CA GLU A 74 -7.31 18.28 -8.53
C GLU A 74 -7.13 17.90 -7.06
N ASN A 75 -7.60 16.71 -6.64
CA ASN A 75 -7.29 16.19 -5.31
C ASN A 75 -5.97 15.43 -5.35
N SER A 76 -5.20 15.54 -4.28
CA SER A 76 -4.07 14.63 -4.04
C SER A 76 -4.58 13.39 -3.31
N VAL A 77 -4.02 12.24 -3.62
CA VAL A 77 -4.43 10.96 -3.05
C VAL A 77 -3.19 10.21 -2.55
N VAL A 78 -3.28 9.65 -1.36
CA VAL A 78 -2.29 8.70 -0.83
C VAL A 78 -2.92 7.31 -0.88
N LEU A 79 -2.26 6.39 -1.57
CA LEU A 79 -2.68 4.99 -1.63
C LEU A 79 -1.78 4.15 -0.72
N ASP A 80 -2.30 3.76 0.42
CA ASP A 80 -1.66 2.79 1.31
C ASP A 80 -2.08 1.38 0.90
N PHE A 81 -1.61 1.00 -0.29
CA PHE A 81 -1.85 -0.29 -0.93
C PHE A 81 -0.50 -0.95 -1.16
N PRO A 82 -0.41 -2.29 -1.17
CA PRO A 82 0.85 -2.96 -1.48
C PRO A 82 1.34 -2.62 -2.88
N ALA A 83 2.61 -2.24 -2.98
CA ALA A 83 3.32 -1.98 -4.24
C ALA A 83 4.61 -2.80 -4.27
N ASN A 84 4.53 -4.06 -3.86
CA ASN A 84 5.66 -4.93 -3.57
C ASN A 84 5.96 -5.94 -4.68
N THR A 85 5.15 -5.95 -5.73
CA THR A 85 5.38 -6.77 -6.93
C THR A 85 5.24 -5.91 -8.17
N ILE A 86 5.83 -6.36 -9.26
CA ILE A 86 5.70 -5.69 -10.57
C ILE A 86 4.23 -5.58 -10.97
N ASN A 87 3.45 -6.64 -10.80
CA ASN A 87 2.03 -6.62 -11.15
C ASN A 87 1.24 -5.60 -10.32
N GLN A 88 1.51 -5.50 -9.03
CA GLN A 88 0.86 -4.48 -8.19
C GLN A 88 1.22 -3.08 -8.67
N ARG A 89 2.48 -2.84 -9.01
CA ARG A 89 2.93 -1.53 -9.48
C ARG A 89 2.38 -1.15 -10.85
N GLU A 90 2.12 -2.11 -11.72
CA GLU A 90 1.47 -1.86 -13.01
C GLU A 90 0.08 -1.26 -12.87
N TRP A 91 -0.66 -1.67 -11.86
CA TRP A 91 -1.98 -1.11 -11.58
C TRP A 91 -1.90 0.38 -11.28
N PHE A 92 -0.95 0.78 -10.44
CA PHE A 92 -0.71 2.20 -10.16
C PHE A 92 -0.26 2.96 -11.40
N LYS A 93 0.58 2.36 -12.21
CA LYS A 93 1.09 2.96 -13.43
C LYS A 93 -0.05 3.36 -14.38
N LYS A 94 -1.00 2.49 -14.54
CA LYS A 94 -2.19 2.75 -15.37
C LYS A 94 -3.02 3.93 -14.84
N ILE A 95 -3.17 4.03 -13.53
CA ILE A 95 -3.86 5.16 -12.89
C ILE A 95 -3.11 6.47 -13.17
N ILE A 96 -1.81 6.48 -12.98
CA ILE A 96 -0.96 7.66 -13.21
C ILE A 96 -1.09 8.13 -14.66
N GLU A 97 -0.99 7.22 -15.61
CA GLU A 97 -1.09 7.51 -17.03
C GLU A 97 -2.47 8.05 -17.42
N GLU A 98 -3.52 7.40 -16.96
CA GLU A 98 -4.90 7.80 -17.30
C GLU A 98 -5.31 9.13 -16.65
N ALA A 99 -4.91 9.35 -15.40
CA ALA A 99 -5.16 10.61 -14.71
C ALA A 99 -4.23 11.74 -15.17
N ASN A 100 -3.13 11.39 -15.81
CA ASN A 100 -2.08 12.32 -16.23
C ASN A 100 -1.62 13.20 -15.05
N VAL A 101 -1.23 12.57 -13.97
CA VAL A 101 -0.89 13.22 -12.70
C VAL A 101 0.56 12.93 -12.33
N GLU A 102 1.18 13.87 -11.61
CA GLU A 102 2.49 13.63 -11.00
C GLU A 102 2.35 12.64 -9.85
N HIS A 103 3.40 11.88 -9.60
CA HIS A 103 3.41 10.90 -8.53
C HIS A 103 4.73 10.85 -7.78
N GLU A 104 4.68 10.34 -6.57
CA GLU A 104 5.85 10.00 -5.77
C GLU A 104 5.62 8.63 -5.14
N MET A 105 6.58 7.73 -5.34
CA MET A 105 6.55 6.41 -4.69
C MET A 105 7.56 6.41 -3.56
N PHE A 106 7.07 6.33 -2.34
CA PHE A 106 7.92 6.24 -1.14
C PHE A 106 8.28 4.79 -0.89
N TYR A 107 9.55 4.47 -1.06
CA TYR A 107 10.06 3.14 -0.77
C TYR A 107 10.66 3.15 0.64
N VAL A 108 9.92 2.55 1.57
CA VAL A 108 10.35 2.37 2.95
C VAL A 108 11.20 1.10 2.99
N LYS A 109 12.49 1.27 2.69
CA LYS A 109 13.45 0.17 2.61
C LYS A 109 13.97 -0.17 4.00
N ARG A 110 13.61 -1.34 4.50
CA ARG A 110 14.05 -1.86 5.79
C ARG A 110 14.51 -3.30 5.63
N SER A 111 15.50 -3.71 6.45
CA SER A 111 15.95 -5.09 6.49
C SER A 111 14.85 -5.99 7.03
N ASP A 112 14.92 -7.27 6.72
CA ASP A 112 13.98 -8.27 7.27
C ASP A 112 14.02 -8.30 8.79
N GLU A 113 15.21 -8.14 9.37
CA GLU A 113 15.39 -8.09 10.82
C GLU A 113 14.60 -6.92 11.46
N ILE A 114 14.72 -5.71 10.89
CA ILE A 114 13.98 -4.54 11.39
C ILE A 114 12.48 -4.77 11.25
N CYS A 115 12.03 -5.27 10.12
CA CYS A 115 10.61 -5.56 9.89
C CYS A 115 10.08 -6.61 10.86
N LYS A 116 10.83 -7.67 11.10
CA LYS A 116 10.46 -8.72 12.07
C LYS A 116 10.38 -8.19 13.49
N ASN A 117 11.30 -7.32 13.88
CA ASN A 117 11.27 -6.69 15.20
C ASN A 117 10.05 -5.79 15.37
N GLN A 118 9.71 -5.01 14.35
CA GLN A 118 8.52 -4.16 14.36
C GLN A 118 7.24 -4.99 14.36
N LEU A 119 7.22 -6.08 13.62
CA LEU A 119 6.09 -7.02 13.60
C LEU A 119 5.88 -7.65 14.96
N LYS A 120 6.95 -8.04 15.64
CA LYS A 120 6.89 -8.59 16.99
C LYS A 120 6.27 -7.60 17.98
N LYS A 121 6.68 -6.34 17.93
CA LYS A 121 6.11 -5.28 18.77
C LYS A 121 4.63 -5.07 18.46
N ARG A 122 4.25 -5.10 17.19
CA ARG A 122 2.86 -5.01 16.75
C ARG A 122 2.03 -6.16 17.31
N ASN A 123 2.56 -7.38 17.26
CA ASN A 123 1.89 -8.58 17.78
C ASN A 123 1.67 -8.53 19.29
N GLU A 124 2.54 -7.85 20.03
CA GLU A 124 2.40 -7.65 21.48
C GLU A 124 1.28 -6.68 21.84
N ASN A 125 0.89 -5.81 20.92
CA ASN A 125 -0.09 -4.74 21.12
C ASN A 125 -1.31 -4.86 20.20
N LEU A 126 -1.66 -6.07 19.80
CA LEU A 126 -2.79 -6.30 18.87
C LEU A 126 -4.12 -5.92 19.50
N SER A 127 -4.96 -5.22 18.71
CA SER A 127 -6.37 -5.09 19.01
C SER A 127 -7.11 -6.38 18.65
N LYS A 128 -8.37 -6.51 19.11
CA LYS A 128 -9.17 -7.73 18.88
C LYS A 128 -9.37 -8.08 17.41
N ASP A 129 -9.31 -7.08 16.53
CA ASP A 129 -9.61 -7.22 15.11
C ASP A 129 -8.37 -7.38 14.22
N GLU A 130 -7.18 -7.33 14.82
CA GLU A 130 -5.93 -7.46 14.08
C GLU A 130 -5.40 -8.89 14.12
N PRO A 131 -5.03 -9.46 12.95
CA PRO A 131 -4.48 -10.80 12.91
C PRO A 131 -3.06 -10.86 13.49
N LEU A 132 -2.76 -11.93 14.19
CA LEU A 132 -1.40 -12.26 14.58
C LEU A 132 -0.65 -12.74 13.34
N ILE A 133 0.48 -12.11 13.02
CA ILE A 133 1.33 -12.50 11.88
C ILE A 133 2.66 -12.96 12.45
N ASP A 134 2.98 -14.24 12.26
CA ASP A 134 4.24 -14.81 12.73
C ASP A 134 5.38 -14.62 11.72
N GLU A 135 6.61 -14.99 12.14
CA GLU A 135 7.78 -14.87 11.27
C GLU A 135 7.68 -15.76 10.03
N ALA A 136 7.07 -16.94 10.14
CA ALA A 136 6.90 -17.84 9.01
C ALA A 136 6.01 -17.22 7.94
N THR A 137 4.94 -16.56 8.34
CA THR A 137 4.04 -15.81 7.43
C THR A 137 4.77 -14.64 6.80
N PHE A 138 5.54 -13.90 7.59
CA PHE A 138 6.37 -12.81 7.07
C PHE A 138 7.34 -13.31 5.99
N ASP A 139 8.06 -14.38 6.24
CA ASP A 139 9.01 -14.96 5.28
C ASP A 139 8.31 -15.43 4.01
N ALA A 140 7.16 -16.07 4.13
CA ALA A 140 6.37 -16.56 3.00
C ALA A 140 5.92 -15.42 2.09
N ILE A 141 5.45 -14.32 2.67
CA ILE A 141 5.00 -13.13 1.91
C ILE A 141 6.18 -12.38 1.34
N THR A 142 7.24 -12.18 2.13
CA THR A 142 8.44 -11.42 1.69
C THR A 142 9.16 -12.11 0.54
N LYS A 143 9.04 -13.42 0.41
CA LYS A 143 9.60 -14.18 -0.71
C LYS A 143 9.13 -13.65 -2.07
N TYR A 144 7.93 -13.09 -2.16
CA TYR A 144 7.37 -12.54 -3.39
C TYR A 144 7.72 -11.07 -3.62
N PHE A 145 8.41 -10.44 -2.70
CA PHE A 145 8.81 -9.04 -2.84
C PHE A 145 9.75 -8.87 -4.03
N GLN A 146 9.38 -7.95 -4.93
CA GLN A 146 10.18 -7.57 -6.09
C GLN A 146 10.52 -6.09 -5.96
N GLU A 147 11.78 -5.81 -5.69
CA GLU A 147 12.24 -4.43 -5.50
C GLU A 147 11.95 -3.59 -6.75
N PRO A 148 11.47 -2.33 -6.59
CA PRO A 148 11.29 -1.44 -7.74
C PRO A 148 12.59 -1.22 -8.50
N ASN A 149 12.51 -1.17 -9.82
CA ASN A 149 13.67 -0.96 -10.68
C ASN A 149 13.45 0.22 -11.63
N ASP A 150 14.54 0.71 -12.21
CA ASP A 150 14.51 1.91 -13.07
C ASP A 150 13.67 1.72 -14.34
N ASN A 151 13.52 0.48 -14.81
CA ASN A 151 12.75 0.18 -16.01
C ASN A 151 11.23 0.40 -15.83
N GLU A 152 10.75 0.44 -14.59
CA GLU A 152 9.35 0.68 -14.30
C GLU A 152 8.97 2.17 -14.37
N ASP A 153 9.95 3.04 -14.37
CA ASP A 153 9.77 4.49 -14.54
C ASP A 153 8.88 5.15 -13.47
N PHE A 154 9.11 4.80 -12.21
CA PHE A 154 8.50 5.50 -11.08
C PHE A 154 9.45 6.54 -10.50
N ASN A 155 8.89 7.64 -10.03
CA ASN A 155 9.62 8.63 -9.24
C ASN A 155 9.72 8.11 -7.79
N ILE A 156 10.84 7.48 -7.46
CA ILE A 156 11.02 6.80 -6.17
C ILE A 156 11.74 7.72 -5.18
N ILE A 157 11.16 7.81 -3.98
CA ILE A 157 11.75 8.50 -2.84
C ILE A 157 12.09 7.44 -1.79
N TYR A 158 13.37 7.32 -1.48
CA TYR A 158 13.85 6.35 -0.49
C TYR A 158 13.74 6.92 0.92
N CYS A 159 13.22 6.10 1.83
CA CYS A 159 13.07 6.48 3.24
C CYS A 159 13.85 5.54 4.16
#